data_96ef1c7f9d812b64f77d137eea6f9820
#
_entry.id   96ef1c7f9d812b64f77d137eea6f9820
#
_cell.length_a   1.000
_cell.length_b   1.000
_cell.length_c   1.000
_cell.angle_alpha   90.00
_cell.angle_beta   90.00
_cell.angle_gamma   90.00
#
_symmetry.space_group_name_H-M   'P 1'
#
loop_
_entity.id
_entity.type
_entity.pdbx_description
1 polymer ?
#
loop_
_entity_poly.entity_id
_entity_poly.type
_entity_poly.pdbx_seq_one_letter_code
_entity_poly.pdbx_strand_id
1 'polypeptide(L)'
;MIENTVNENMPARDGSARFAESRRAFGGKICLYLEFYHLFNGVLFKNIGTGLLSSYENQKKSLKALGINFTEKWSDDCDILQINTPWLKSLWLIKKAKRRGMKVIIWSHVTVEDFMQVFRFNKLIAPLMKKYLTYAYGLADLVFCPSEYTKSLLVAYGLPADKLMAQSNGVDGTFIYPDAPKRDDYRQQYNLRDTTVGTVGLVIPRKGTKTFLALAKQLPQYQFVWFGKIYSAMLAEGLPKDLPANARFTGYVQDRNAAFNAIDIFIFPSYEENQGMVLLEAAAVGLPLIVRDIPVYNPWLVDGQNCLKAKTDEEFKTCLERVINDNILRQRLIEGSKELARNEDIKTLNQKLLGTYEKLLAK
;
A
#
# COMPACT_ATOMS: atom_id res chain seq x y z
N MET A 1 -6.71 -42.30 53.83
CA MET A 1 -6.47 -40.91 54.24
C MET A 1 -5.03 -40.57 53.88
N ILE A 2 -4.81 -39.95 52.73
CA ILE A 2 -3.56 -39.30 52.38
C ILE A 2 -3.98 -37.99 51.74
N GLU A 3 -3.75 -36.91 52.46
CA GLU A 3 -4.01 -35.54 52.01
C GLU A 3 -3.01 -35.12 50.93
N ASN A 4 -3.50 -34.70 49.78
CA ASN A 4 -2.72 -34.02 48.76
C ASN A 4 -2.80 -32.50 49.01
N THR A 5 -1.76 -31.95 49.59
CA THR A 5 -1.53 -30.50 49.64
C THR A 5 -1.07 -30.00 48.26
N VAL A 6 -1.92 -29.24 47.60
CA VAL A 6 -1.60 -28.47 46.39
C VAL A 6 -0.87 -27.20 46.81
N ASN A 7 0.35 -27.04 46.38
CA ASN A 7 1.18 -25.87 46.64
C ASN A 7 0.91 -24.82 45.59
N GLU A 8 0.03 -23.86 45.88
CA GLU A 8 -0.19 -22.64 45.12
C GLU A 8 0.90 -21.63 45.50
N ASN A 9 1.87 -21.38 44.64
CA ASN A 9 2.57 -20.10 44.54
C ASN A 9 3.68 -20.19 43.47
N MET A 10 3.29 -20.00 42.19
CA MET A 10 4.21 -19.51 41.21
C MET A 10 3.72 -18.12 40.76
N PRO A 11 4.52 -17.05 40.89
CA PRO A 11 4.13 -15.75 40.36
C PRO A 11 4.16 -15.81 38.84
N ALA A 12 3.05 -15.37 38.22
CA ALA A 12 2.97 -15.13 36.78
C ALA A 12 4.13 -14.21 36.35
N ARG A 13 5.02 -14.75 35.55
CA ARG A 13 6.08 -13.93 34.91
C ARG A 13 5.43 -12.99 33.92
N ASP A 14 5.24 -11.74 34.34
CA ASP A 14 4.84 -10.63 33.48
C ASP A 14 5.88 -10.44 32.37
N GLY A 15 5.53 -10.87 31.15
CA GLY A 15 6.35 -10.71 29.97
C GLY A 15 6.43 -9.25 29.47
N SER A 16 5.66 -8.33 30.08
CA SER A 16 5.59 -6.91 29.66
C SER A 16 6.78 -6.07 30.15
N ALA A 17 7.42 -6.47 31.25
CA ALA A 17 8.50 -5.71 31.86
C ALA A 17 9.87 -5.86 31.19
N ARG A 18 10.11 -6.90 30.35
CA ARG A 18 11.39 -7.10 29.66
C ARG A 18 11.54 -6.31 28.36
N PHE A 19 10.50 -5.66 27.86
CA PHE A 19 10.55 -4.86 26.63
C PHE A 19 10.86 -3.36 26.85
N ALA A 20 11.03 -2.93 28.10
CA ALA A 20 11.32 -1.53 28.44
C ALA A 20 12.82 -1.22 28.61
N GLU A 21 13.71 -2.21 28.53
CA GLU A 21 15.14 -1.98 28.74
C GLU A 21 15.86 -1.57 27.46
N SER A 22 16.37 -0.34 27.50
CA SER A 22 17.34 0.31 26.60
C SER A 22 16.93 0.52 25.13
N ARG A 23 15.84 1.24 24.84
CA ARG A 23 15.77 2.01 23.60
C ARG A 23 16.72 3.20 23.74
N ARG A 24 17.96 3.09 23.22
CA ARG A 24 18.71 4.30 22.86
C ARG A 24 17.82 5.07 21.89
N ALA A 25 17.38 6.27 22.28
CA ALA A 25 16.61 7.12 21.39
C ALA A 25 17.44 7.32 20.10
N PHE A 26 16.80 7.16 18.94
CA PHE A 26 17.45 7.51 17.67
C PHE A 26 17.92 8.98 17.76
N GLY A 27 19.22 9.19 17.75
CA GLY A 27 19.82 10.52 17.97
C GLY A 27 19.72 11.45 16.76
N GLY A 28 19.17 10.97 15.63
CA GLY A 28 19.10 11.74 14.39
C GLY A 28 17.75 12.42 14.16
N LYS A 29 17.74 13.44 13.27
CA LYS A 29 16.53 14.14 12.81
C LYS A 29 16.30 13.91 11.31
N ILE A 30 15.08 13.66 10.92
CA ILE A 30 14.69 13.36 9.54
C ILE A 30 13.90 14.53 8.93
N CYS A 31 14.33 15.02 7.77
CA CYS A 31 13.54 15.88 6.91
C CYS A 31 12.73 14.99 5.93
N LEU A 32 11.44 14.84 6.16
CA LEU A 32 10.54 14.03 5.36
C LEU A 32 9.83 14.91 4.31
N TYR A 33 10.00 14.60 3.03
CA TYR A 33 9.54 15.47 1.95
C TYR A 33 8.75 14.73 0.87
N LEU A 34 7.61 15.32 0.50
CA LEU A 34 6.77 14.88 -0.61
C LEU A 34 6.47 16.11 -1.51
N GLU A 35 7.10 16.18 -2.70
CA GLU A 35 7.13 17.40 -3.53
C GLU A 35 5.76 17.96 -3.88
N PHE A 36 4.86 17.12 -4.41
CA PHE A 36 3.54 17.60 -4.83
C PHE A 36 2.66 18.05 -3.68
N TYR A 37 2.84 17.47 -2.50
CA TYR A 37 2.12 17.90 -1.31
C TYR A 37 2.53 19.29 -0.87
N HIS A 38 3.81 19.62 -0.95
CA HIS A 38 4.36 20.90 -0.51
C HIS A 38 4.25 22.02 -1.54
N LEU A 39 4.24 21.72 -2.84
CA LEU A 39 4.13 22.72 -3.90
C LEU A 39 2.76 23.40 -3.96
N PHE A 40 1.71 22.68 -3.63
CA PHE A 40 0.33 23.16 -3.76
C PHE A 40 -0.43 23.18 -2.44
N ASN A 41 0.27 23.20 -1.30
CA ASN A 41 -0.31 23.15 0.06
C ASN A 41 -1.38 22.06 0.22
N GLY A 42 -1.23 20.95 -0.48
CA GLY A 42 -2.20 19.85 -0.48
C GLY A 42 -3.51 20.11 -1.22
N VAL A 43 -3.73 21.30 -1.78
CA VAL A 43 -5.02 21.71 -2.39
C VAL A 43 -5.38 20.84 -3.59
N LEU A 44 -4.41 20.54 -4.47
CA LEU A 44 -4.64 19.70 -5.67
C LEU A 44 -4.87 18.21 -5.32
N PHE A 45 -4.47 17.76 -4.13
CA PHE A 45 -4.53 16.36 -3.73
C PHE A 45 -5.52 16.09 -2.59
N LYS A 46 -6.24 17.10 -2.09
CA LYS A 46 -7.19 16.97 -0.98
C LYS A 46 -8.28 15.91 -1.20
N ASN A 47 -8.59 15.57 -2.45
CA ASN A 47 -9.63 14.60 -2.80
C ASN A 47 -9.09 13.50 -3.74
N ILE A 48 -7.79 13.23 -3.68
CA ILE A 48 -7.16 12.15 -4.43
C ILE A 48 -6.50 11.22 -3.42
N GLY A 49 -7.23 10.21 -2.98
CA GLY A 49 -6.66 9.10 -2.20
C GLY A 49 -5.71 8.31 -3.10
N THR A 50 -4.41 8.58 -3.01
CA THR A 50 -3.39 7.80 -3.72
C THR A 50 -2.62 6.95 -2.72
N GLY A 51 -2.14 5.77 -3.15
CA GLY A 51 -1.23 4.95 -2.35
C GLY A 51 0.01 5.72 -1.88
N LEU A 52 0.46 6.70 -2.66
CA LEU A 52 1.57 7.59 -2.29
C LEU A 52 1.27 8.40 -1.02
N LEU A 53 0.08 9.00 -0.90
CA LEU A 53 -0.31 9.72 0.31
C LEU A 53 -0.47 8.78 1.50
N SER A 54 -1.06 7.60 1.30
CA SER A 54 -1.18 6.58 2.35
C SER A 54 0.20 6.15 2.86
N SER A 55 1.16 5.91 1.95
CA SER A 55 2.54 5.60 2.32
C SER A 55 3.19 6.73 3.10
N TYR A 56 3.04 7.96 2.65
CA TYR A 56 3.60 9.14 3.34
C TYR A 56 3.05 9.30 4.76
N GLU A 57 1.74 9.12 4.96
CA GLU A 57 1.13 9.15 6.29
C GLU A 57 1.58 7.97 7.16
N ASN A 58 1.74 6.77 6.61
CA ASN A 58 2.29 5.62 7.33
C ASN A 58 3.74 5.88 7.77
N GLN A 59 4.57 6.49 6.93
CA GLN A 59 5.92 6.91 7.29
C GLN A 59 5.92 7.88 8.49
N LYS A 60 5.05 8.89 8.48
CA LYS A 60 4.89 9.84 9.61
C LYS A 60 4.48 9.12 10.89
N LYS A 61 3.52 8.21 10.81
CA LYS A 61 3.07 7.40 11.95
C LYS A 61 4.19 6.52 12.48
N SER A 62 4.97 5.88 11.60
CA SER A 62 6.13 5.07 11.96
C SER A 62 7.20 5.90 12.68
N LEU A 63 7.56 7.07 12.15
CA LEU A 63 8.55 7.95 12.77
C LEU A 63 8.08 8.41 14.16
N LYS A 64 6.81 8.79 14.32
CA LYS A 64 6.22 9.14 15.63
C LYS A 64 6.26 7.96 16.60
N ALA A 65 5.85 6.77 16.17
CA ALA A 65 5.82 5.57 17.01
C ALA A 65 7.23 5.14 17.47
N LEU A 66 8.25 5.42 16.66
CA LEU A 66 9.65 5.18 16.98
C LEU A 66 10.30 6.28 17.83
N GLY A 67 9.60 7.38 18.11
CA GLY A 67 10.15 8.54 18.82
C GLY A 67 11.23 9.30 18.02
N ILE A 68 11.23 9.15 16.69
CA ILE A 68 12.20 9.81 15.81
C ILE A 68 11.74 11.24 15.54
N ASN A 69 12.62 12.20 15.79
CA ASN A 69 12.37 13.59 15.46
C ASN A 69 12.34 13.78 13.94
N PHE A 70 11.29 14.40 13.42
CA PHE A 70 11.20 14.70 12.00
C PHE A 70 10.49 16.04 11.73
N THR A 71 10.73 16.57 10.56
CA THR A 71 10.06 17.76 10.03
C THR A 71 9.63 17.52 8.58
N GLU A 72 8.50 18.09 8.19
CA GLU A 72 8.04 18.07 6.79
C GLU A 72 8.55 19.29 5.99
N LYS A 73 9.22 20.22 6.67
CA LYS A 73 9.87 21.37 6.04
C LYS A 73 11.40 21.16 6.04
N TRP A 74 12.07 21.75 5.05
CA TRP A 74 13.53 21.78 5.04
C TRP A 74 14.08 22.38 6.34
N SER A 75 15.03 21.71 6.95
CA SER A 75 15.78 22.20 8.10
C SER A 75 17.24 21.79 7.95
N ASP A 76 18.15 22.69 8.29
CA ASP A 76 19.60 22.48 8.15
C ASP A 76 20.18 21.62 9.28
N ASP A 77 19.41 21.37 10.33
CA ASP A 77 19.73 20.52 11.48
C ASP A 77 19.27 19.06 11.33
N CYS A 78 18.83 18.66 10.13
CA CYS A 78 18.49 17.29 9.85
C CYS A 78 19.71 16.47 9.43
N ASP A 79 19.74 15.20 9.85
CA ASP A 79 20.78 14.24 9.50
C ASP A 79 20.42 13.44 8.23
N ILE A 80 19.13 13.22 8.03
CA ILE A 80 18.59 12.47 6.88
C ILE A 80 17.58 13.33 6.13
N LEU A 81 17.71 13.39 4.81
CA LEU A 81 16.66 13.84 3.91
C LEU A 81 15.97 12.61 3.31
N GLN A 82 14.67 12.42 3.60
CA GLN A 82 13.85 11.34 3.05
C GLN A 82 12.85 11.88 2.03
N ILE A 83 13.03 11.49 0.77
CA ILE A 83 12.25 11.95 -0.39
C ILE A 83 11.27 10.85 -0.80
N ASN A 84 10.03 11.24 -1.12
CA ASN A 84 8.98 10.32 -1.59
C ASN A 84 8.71 10.38 -3.11
N THR A 85 9.17 11.44 -3.78
CA THR A 85 9.04 11.58 -5.24
C THR A 85 10.22 12.34 -5.80
N PRO A 86 10.97 11.78 -6.79
CA PRO A 86 12.21 12.38 -7.27
C PRO A 86 11.97 13.41 -8.39
N TRP A 87 11.18 14.46 -8.12
CA TRP A 87 10.95 15.54 -9.10
C TRP A 87 11.97 16.68 -8.99
N LEU A 88 11.76 17.76 -9.71
CA LEU A 88 12.78 18.82 -9.88
C LEU A 88 13.22 19.48 -8.57
N LYS A 89 12.25 19.82 -7.69
CA LYS A 89 12.56 20.41 -6.39
C LYS A 89 13.22 19.40 -5.45
N SER A 90 12.77 18.15 -5.51
CA SER A 90 13.41 17.05 -4.78
C SER A 90 14.87 16.87 -5.19
N LEU A 91 15.20 16.92 -6.50
CA LEU A 91 16.59 16.86 -6.96
C LEU A 91 17.44 18.03 -6.44
N TRP A 92 16.89 19.22 -6.39
CA TRP A 92 17.57 20.37 -5.80
C TRP A 92 17.81 20.17 -4.30
N LEU A 93 16.80 19.68 -3.56
CA LEU A 93 16.93 19.36 -2.13
C LEU A 93 18.00 18.28 -1.88
N ILE A 94 18.03 17.23 -2.70
CA ILE A 94 19.03 16.16 -2.62
C ILE A 94 20.45 16.74 -2.75
N LYS A 95 20.69 17.57 -3.79
CA LYS A 95 21.99 18.22 -3.99
C LYS A 95 22.36 19.13 -2.83
N LYS A 96 21.39 19.84 -2.27
CA LYS A 96 21.57 20.71 -1.10
C LYS A 96 21.93 19.88 0.15
N ALA A 97 21.21 18.78 0.40
CA ALA A 97 21.46 17.86 1.50
C ALA A 97 22.86 17.25 1.44
N LYS A 98 23.26 16.73 0.28
CA LYS A 98 24.62 16.16 0.09
C LYS A 98 25.74 17.15 0.34
N ARG A 99 25.59 18.43 -0.07
CA ARG A 99 26.60 19.47 0.23
C ARG A 99 26.73 19.75 1.73
N ARG A 100 25.74 19.36 2.53
CA ARG A 100 25.73 19.50 4.01
C ARG A 100 26.11 18.22 4.74
N GLY A 101 26.48 17.18 4.02
CA GLY A 101 26.80 15.88 4.61
C GLY A 101 25.60 15.07 5.11
N MET A 102 24.38 15.52 4.83
CA MET A 102 23.17 14.76 5.16
C MET A 102 23.10 13.47 4.33
N LYS A 103 22.64 12.39 4.95
CA LYS A 103 22.27 11.17 4.23
C LYS A 103 20.96 11.35 3.47
N VAL A 104 20.85 10.71 2.33
CA VAL A 104 19.68 10.83 1.45
C VAL A 104 19.01 9.47 1.27
N ILE A 105 17.73 9.39 1.64
CA ILE A 105 16.86 8.25 1.36
C ILE A 105 15.83 8.65 0.32
N ILE A 106 15.56 7.78 -0.65
CA ILE A 106 14.45 7.97 -1.60
C ILE A 106 13.55 6.75 -1.56
N TRP A 107 12.23 6.96 -1.45
CA TRP A 107 11.24 5.93 -1.69
C TRP A 107 10.88 5.87 -3.17
N SER A 108 11.04 4.71 -3.80
CA SER A 108 10.82 4.51 -5.23
C SER A 108 9.35 4.22 -5.54
N HIS A 109 8.49 5.22 -5.31
CA HIS A 109 7.05 5.11 -5.63
C HIS A 109 6.74 5.27 -7.13
N VAL A 110 7.71 5.67 -7.94
CA VAL A 110 7.55 5.89 -9.38
C VAL A 110 8.50 4.99 -10.14
N THR A 111 7.95 4.18 -11.06
CA THR A 111 8.70 3.37 -12.02
C THR A 111 8.28 3.70 -13.44
N VAL A 112 9.08 3.29 -14.42
CA VAL A 112 8.73 3.48 -15.83
C VAL A 112 7.50 2.66 -16.19
N GLU A 113 7.40 1.45 -15.66
CA GLU A 113 6.31 0.50 -15.88
C GLU A 113 4.97 1.08 -15.41
N ASP A 114 4.94 1.68 -14.19
CA ASP A 114 3.76 2.36 -13.66
C ASP A 114 3.37 3.59 -14.51
N PHE A 115 4.36 4.38 -14.94
CA PHE A 115 4.16 5.55 -15.80
C PHE A 115 3.64 5.16 -17.19
N MET A 116 4.15 4.07 -17.78
CA MET A 116 3.77 3.57 -19.09
C MET A 116 2.29 3.23 -19.21
N GLN A 117 1.66 2.84 -18.11
CA GLN A 117 0.25 2.44 -18.07
C GLN A 117 -0.74 3.63 -17.93
N VAL A 118 -0.23 4.85 -17.74
CA VAL A 118 -1.07 6.03 -17.47
C VAL A 118 -1.19 6.94 -18.70
N PHE A 119 -0.16 7.03 -19.57
CA PHE A 119 -0.11 8.02 -20.65
C PHE A 119 -0.12 7.40 -22.05
N ARG A 120 -0.87 8.01 -22.98
CA ARG A 120 -1.03 7.52 -24.37
C ARG A 120 0.25 7.50 -25.21
N PHE A 121 1.22 8.41 -24.98
CA PHE A 121 2.47 8.54 -25.73
C PHE A 121 3.70 8.00 -25.00
N ASN A 122 3.50 7.06 -24.14
CA ASN A 122 4.46 6.53 -23.19
C ASN A 122 5.72 5.88 -23.80
N LYS A 123 5.59 5.18 -24.95
CA LYS A 123 6.71 4.43 -25.57
C LYS A 123 7.88 5.35 -25.99
N LEU A 124 7.60 6.57 -26.43
CA LEU A 124 8.65 7.53 -26.82
C LEU A 124 9.34 8.15 -25.59
N ILE A 125 8.60 8.34 -24.49
CA ILE A 125 9.08 9.02 -23.29
C ILE A 125 9.79 8.03 -22.34
N ALA A 126 9.46 6.73 -22.41
CA ALA A 126 9.97 5.71 -21.50
C ALA A 126 11.51 5.66 -21.39
N PRO A 127 12.31 5.72 -22.46
CA PRO A 127 13.77 5.71 -22.34
C PRO A 127 14.32 6.93 -21.61
N LEU A 128 13.73 8.11 -21.85
CA LEU A 128 14.11 9.35 -21.17
C LEU A 128 13.73 9.30 -19.69
N MET A 129 12.54 8.81 -19.39
CA MET A 129 12.07 8.61 -18.00
C MET A 129 12.96 7.62 -17.27
N LYS A 130 13.35 6.50 -17.91
CA LYS A 130 14.28 5.53 -17.33
C LYS A 130 15.61 6.20 -16.95
N LYS A 131 16.22 6.94 -17.89
CA LYS A 131 17.46 7.68 -17.62
C LYS A 131 17.31 8.67 -16.47
N TYR A 132 16.19 9.41 -16.46
CA TYR A 132 15.88 10.36 -15.40
C TYR A 132 15.76 9.69 -14.03
N LEU A 133 14.95 8.62 -13.92
CA LEU A 133 14.75 7.89 -12.67
C LEU A 133 16.04 7.21 -12.19
N THR A 134 16.82 6.61 -13.12
CA THR A 134 18.11 6.04 -12.78
C THR A 134 19.06 7.08 -12.19
N TYR A 135 19.14 8.26 -12.81
CA TYR A 135 19.92 9.37 -12.30
C TYR A 135 19.42 9.82 -10.92
N ALA A 136 18.11 10.07 -10.79
CA ALA A 136 17.52 10.60 -9.56
C ALA A 136 17.69 9.64 -8.38
N TYR A 137 17.37 8.36 -8.56
CA TYR A 137 17.56 7.33 -7.54
C TYR A 137 19.04 7.06 -7.24
N GLY A 138 19.91 7.17 -8.24
CA GLY A 138 21.35 7.01 -8.08
C GLY A 138 22.01 8.04 -7.15
N LEU A 139 21.36 9.21 -6.96
CA LEU A 139 21.82 10.24 -6.02
C LEU A 139 21.61 9.85 -4.54
N ALA A 140 20.75 8.88 -4.23
CA ALA A 140 20.48 8.45 -2.87
C ALA A 140 21.65 7.65 -2.26
N ASP A 141 21.77 7.70 -0.95
CA ASP A 141 22.60 6.79 -0.17
C ASP A 141 21.87 5.46 0.05
N LEU A 142 20.53 5.50 0.12
CA LEU A 142 19.64 4.33 0.20
C LEU A 142 18.34 4.60 -0.57
N VAL A 143 17.86 3.61 -1.31
CA VAL A 143 16.54 3.64 -1.95
C VAL A 143 15.65 2.56 -1.33
N PHE A 144 14.55 2.96 -0.73
CA PHE A 144 13.50 2.04 -0.32
C PHE A 144 12.60 1.70 -1.51
N CYS A 145 12.48 0.42 -1.79
CA CYS A 145 11.61 -0.13 -2.84
C CYS A 145 10.37 -0.73 -2.18
N PRO A 146 9.15 -0.35 -2.57
CA PRO A 146 7.92 -0.87 -1.95
C PRO A 146 7.76 -2.38 -2.01
N SER A 147 8.46 -3.05 -2.92
CA SER A 147 8.47 -4.51 -3.11
C SER A 147 9.80 -5.00 -3.64
N GLU A 148 10.06 -6.31 -3.55
CA GLU A 148 11.22 -6.96 -4.20
C GLU A 148 11.13 -6.84 -5.74
N TYR A 149 9.92 -6.81 -6.30
CA TYR A 149 9.69 -6.54 -7.72
C TYR A 149 10.21 -5.15 -8.10
N THR A 150 9.81 -4.10 -7.38
CA THR A 150 10.30 -2.74 -7.63
C THR A 150 11.83 -2.66 -7.50
N LYS A 151 12.41 -3.36 -6.50
CA LYS A 151 13.86 -3.47 -6.36
C LYS A 151 14.50 -4.11 -7.59
N SER A 152 13.94 -5.21 -8.10
CA SER A 152 14.45 -5.88 -9.30
C SER A 152 14.38 -5.01 -10.55
N LEU A 153 13.33 -4.20 -10.70
CA LEU A 153 13.21 -3.21 -11.77
C LEU A 153 14.34 -2.16 -11.69
N LEU A 154 14.61 -1.64 -10.49
CA LEU A 154 15.66 -0.63 -10.32
C LEU A 154 17.07 -1.22 -10.55
N VAL A 155 17.30 -2.48 -10.20
CA VAL A 155 18.53 -3.20 -10.60
C VAL A 155 18.62 -3.29 -12.13
N ALA A 156 17.53 -3.65 -12.80
CA ALA A 156 17.47 -3.70 -14.27
C ALA A 156 17.60 -2.30 -14.93
N TYR A 157 17.38 -1.20 -14.18
CA TYR A 157 17.71 0.14 -14.64
C TYR A 157 19.20 0.46 -14.55
N GLY A 158 19.99 -0.37 -13.85
CA GLY A 158 21.43 -0.21 -13.65
C GLY A 158 21.80 0.41 -12.29
N LEU A 159 20.90 0.44 -11.32
CA LEU A 159 21.21 0.92 -9.97
C LEU A 159 21.93 -0.19 -9.16
N PRO A 160 22.94 0.16 -8.33
CA PRO A 160 23.63 -0.79 -7.49
C PRO A 160 22.71 -1.45 -6.47
N ALA A 161 22.71 -2.79 -6.40
CA ALA A 161 21.80 -3.56 -5.56
C ALA A 161 21.99 -3.32 -4.05
N ASP A 162 23.21 -2.94 -3.63
CA ASP A 162 23.56 -2.62 -2.24
C ASP A 162 22.97 -1.29 -1.75
N LYS A 163 22.55 -0.42 -2.66
CA LYS A 163 21.80 0.81 -2.35
C LYS A 163 20.29 0.61 -2.34
N LEU A 164 19.80 -0.56 -2.71
CA LEU A 164 18.38 -0.84 -2.85
C LEU A 164 17.90 -1.78 -1.75
N MET A 165 16.84 -1.40 -1.05
CA MET A 165 16.25 -2.22 0.00
C MET A 165 14.75 -2.32 -0.19
N ALA A 166 14.23 -3.56 -0.27
CA ALA A 166 12.80 -3.76 -0.23
C ALA A 166 12.24 -3.44 1.16
N GLN A 167 11.35 -2.48 1.19
CA GLN A 167 10.68 -1.98 2.39
C GLN A 167 9.22 -1.72 2.06
N SER A 168 8.33 -2.53 2.63
CA SER A 168 6.89 -2.35 2.47
C SER A 168 6.42 -0.98 2.97
N ASN A 169 5.42 -0.42 2.32
CA ASN A 169 4.72 0.78 2.78
C ASN A 169 3.89 0.54 4.04
N GLY A 170 3.61 -0.73 4.36
CA GLY A 170 2.84 -1.17 5.50
C GLY A 170 1.37 -0.78 5.47
N VAL A 171 0.63 -1.30 6.44
CA VAL A 171 -0.75 -0.91 6.75
C VAL A 171 -0.84 -0.47 8.21
N ASP A 172 -1.67 0.51 8.49
CA ASP A 172 -1.98 0.90 9.87
C ASP A 172 -3.26 0.22 10.33
N GLY A 173 -3.12 -0.87 11.07
CA GLY A 173 -4.23 -1.63 11.64
C GLY A 173 -5.03 -0.86 12.70
N THR A 174 -4.59 0.32 13.13
CA THR A 174 -5.40 1.20 13.99
C THR A 174 -6.34 2.10 13.21
N PHE A 175 -6.08 2.27 11.92
CA PHE A 175 -6.88 3.09 11.01
C PHE A 175 -7.78 2.25 10.10
N ILE A 176 -7.28 1.09 9.63
CA ILE A 176 -8.02 0.14 8.79
C ILE A 176 -8.18 -1.15 9.60
N TYR A 177 -9.41 -1.45 9.98
CA TYR A 177 -9.77 -2.58 10.86
C TYR A 177 -11.24 -3.00 10.63
N PRO A 178 -11.64 -4.21 11.06
CA PRO A 178 -13.05 -4.64 11.00
C PRO A 178 -13.96 -3.75 11.85
N ASP A 179 -15.02 -3.19 11.25
CA ASP A 179 -15.93 -2.22 11.88
C ASP A 179 -17.36 -2.45 11.36
N ALA A 180 -18.16 -3.18 12.14
CA ALA A 180 -19.52 -3.53 11.75
C ALA A 180 -20.44 -2.30 11.60
N PRO A 181 -20.46 -1.31 12.51
CA PRO A 181 -21.24 -0.10 12.34
C PRO A 181 -20.93 0.62 11.02
N LYS A 182 -19.64 0.85 10.70
CA LYS A 182 -19.25 1.48 9.43
C LYS A 182 -19.65 0.66 8.21
N ARG A 183 -19.60 -0.68 8.33
CA ARG A 183 -20.09 -1.57 7.29
C ARG A 183 -21.57 -1.31 7.00
N ASP A 184 -22.40 -1.29 8.04
CA ASP A 184 -23.84 -1.13 7.91
C ASP A 184 -24.18 0.24 7.35
N ASP A 185 -23.56 1.31 7.84
CA ASP A 185 -23.73 2.69 7.36
C ASP A 185 -23.42 2.82 5.87
N TYR A 186 -22.28 2.29 5.40
CA TYR A 186 -21.90 2.39 4.00
C TYR A 186 -22.73 1.48 3.10
N ARG A 187 -23.10 0.29 3.57
CA ARG A 187 -24.03 -0.58 2.83
C ARG A 187 -25.38 0.08 2.66
N GLN A 188 -25.90 0.75 3.68
CA GLN A 188 -27.13 1.53 3.58
C GLN A 188 -26.98 2.72 2.63
N GLN A 189 -25.91 3.53 2.81
CA GLN A 189 -25.64 4.72 1.99
C GLN A 189 -25.54 4.40 0.49
N TYR A 190 -24.92 3.27 0.15
CA TYR A 190 -24.71 2.87 -1.23
C TYR A 190 -25.70 1.80 -1.71
N ASN A 191 -26.73 1.47 -0.92
CA ASN A 191 -27.76 0.46 -1.21
C ASN A 191 -27.16 -0.89 -1.62
N LEU A 192 -26.22 -1.39 -0.80
CA LEU A 192 -25.56 -2.68 -0.98
C LEU A 192 -26.28 -3.73 -0.13
N ARG A 193 -27.06 -4.61 -0.76
CA ARG A 193 -27.94 -5.55 -0.04
C ARG A 193 -27.45 -7.00 -0.09
N ASP A 194 -26.84 -7.39 -1.21
CA ASP A 194 -26.42 -8.77 -1.48
C ASP A 194 -24.91 -8.93 -1.32
N THR A 195 -24.38 -10.11 -1.70
CA THR A 195 -22.93 -10.30 -1.78
C THR A 195 -22.32 -9.22 -2.65
N THR A 196 -21.46 -8.43 -2.02
CA THR A 196 -20.84 -7.26 -2.63
C THR A 196 -19.38 -7.54 -2.96
N VAL A 197 -19.08 -7.57 -4.25
CA VAL A 197 -17.73 -7.63 -4.79
C VAL A 197 -17.22 -6.21 -4.96
N GLY A 198 -16.08 -5.88 -4.41
CA GLY A 198 -15.63 -4.50 -4.43
C GLY A 198 -14.15 -4.30 -4.63
N THR A 199 -13.80 -3.06 -4.94
CA THR A 199 -12.43 -2.56 -4.99
C THR A 199 -12.35 -1.11 -4.52
N VAL A 200 -11.17 -0.69 -4.09
CA VAL A 200 -10.88 0.68 -3.63
C VAL A 200 -9.68 1.21 -4.40
N GLY A 201 -9.79 2.45 -4.91
CA GLY A 201 -8.69 3.10 -5.62
C GLY A 201 -9.15 3.93 -6.81
N LEU A 202 -8.19 4.59 -7.48
CA LEU A 202 -8.49 5.39 -8.67
C LEU A 202 -9.16 4.55 -9.76
N VAL A 203 -10.22 5.11 -10.36
CA VAL A 203 -10.91 4.49 -11.50
C VAL A 203 -10.15 4.86 -12.77
N ILE A 204 -9.21 3.99 -13.15
CA ILE A 204 -8.38 4.12 -14.37
C ILE A 204 -8.19 2.76 -15.03
N PRO A 205 -7.95 2.69 -16.35
CA PRO A 205 -7.82 1.42 -17.10
C PRO A 205 -6.78 0.47 -16.50
N ARG A 206 -5.63 0.99 -16.06
CA ARG A 206 -4.56 0.22 -15.44
C ARG A 206 -5.02 -0.59 -14.23
N LYS A 207 -5.97 -0.06 -13.46
CA LYS A 207 -6.55 -0.75 -12.30
C LYS A 207 -7.57 -1.84 -12.65
N GLY A 208 -7.79 -2.10 -13.96
CA GLY A 208 -8.63 -3.20 -14.43
C GLY A 208 -10.12 -2.88 -14.47
N THR A 209 -10.50 -1.64 -14.79
CA THR A 209 -11.91 -1.23 -14.93
C THR A 209 -12.67 -2.09 -15.95
N LYS A 210 -12.02 -2.53 -17.03
CA LYS A 210 -12.65 -3.40 -18.04
C LYS A 210 -12.99 -4.78 -17.46
N THR A 211 -12.04 -5.41 -16.74
CA THR A 211 -12.27 -6.69 -16.04
C THR A 211 -13.39 -6.55 -15.02
N PHE A 212 -13.38 -5.48 -14.19
CA PHE A 212 -14.43 -5.24 -13.20
C PHE A 212 -15.82 -5.16 -13.81
N LEU A 213 -15.97 -4.41 -14.90
CA LEU A 213 -17.24 -4.28 -15.62
C LEU A 213 -17.67 -5.56 -16.35
N ALA A 214 -16.72 -6.32 -16.91
CA ALA A 214 -16.98 -7.60 -17.54
C ALA A 214 -17.53 -8.60 -16.51
N LEU A 215 -16.95 -8.65 -15.31
CA LEU A 215 -17.43 -9.50 -14.21
C LEU A 215 -18.82 -9.09 -13.74
N ALA A 216 -19.07 -7.78 -13.56
CA ALA A 216 -20.40 -7.30 -13.19
C ALA A 216 -21.46 -7.69 -14.21
N LYS A 217 -21.17 -7.61 -15.51
CA LYS A 217 -22.07 -8.03 -16.58
C LYS A 217 -22.32 -9.54 -16.59
N GLN A 218 -21.29 -10.34 -16.30
CA GLN A 218 -21.39 -11.82 -16.31
C GLN A 218 -22.05 -12.37 -15.05
N LEU A 219 -22.08 -11.63 -13.95
CA LEU A 219 -22.54 -12.05 -12.64
C LEU A 219 -23.62 -11.07 -12.09
N PRO A 220 -24.79 -10.95 -12.78
CA PRO A 220 -25.80 -9.95 -12.43
C PRO A 220 -26.47 -10.18 -11.07
N GLN A 221 -26.34 -11.38 -10.49
CA GLN A 221 -26.86 -11.74 -9.16
C GLN A 221 -26.05 -11.15 -8.00
N TYR A 222 -24.82 -10.64 -8.22
CA TYR A 222 -23.98 -10.02 -7.21
C TYR A 222 -23.87 -8.52 -7.46
N GLN A 223 -23.60 -7.77 -6.39
CA GLN A 223 -23.35 -6.34 -6.49
C GLN A 223 -21.86 -6.06 -6.65
N PHE A 224 -21.54 -5.08 -7.49
CA PHE A 224 -20.18 -4.63 -7.74
C PHE A 224 -20.04 -3.16 -7.35
N VAL A 225 -19.08 -2.84 -6.47
CA VAL A 225 -18.85 -1.47 -6.01
C VAL A 225 -17.39 -1.07 -6.17
N TRP A 226 -17.15 0.10 -6.75
CA TRP A 226 -15.83 0.68 -6.85
C TRP A 226 -15.78 2.01 -6.08
N PHE A 227 -15.06 2.02 -4.96
CA PHE A 227 -14.83 3.22 -4.17
C PHE A 227 -13.58 3.92 -4.67
N GLY A 228 -13.73 5.09 -5.31
CA GLY A 228 -12.59 5.84 -5.79
C GLY A 228 -12.91 6.89 -6.84
N LYS A 229 -12.05 7.90 -6.90
CA LYS A 229 -12.23 9.00 -7.84
C LYS A 229 -12.14 8.52 -9.28
N ILE A 230 -13.12 8.92 -10.08
CA ILE A 230 -13.12 8.71 -11.53
C ILE A 230 -12.25 9.82 -12.14
N TYR A 231 -11.21 9.40 -12.86
CA TYR A 231 -10.41 10.34 -13.64
C TYR A 231 -11.06 10.55 -15.01
N SER A 232 -11.35 11.82 -15.34
CA SER A 232 -11.94 12.16 -16.62
C SER A 232 -10.93 12.13 -17.77
N ALA A 233 -11.47 11.95 -18.94
CA ALA A 233 -10.98 11.58 -20.25
C ALA A 233 -9.71 12.27 -20.83
N MET A 234 -9.06 13.23 -20.18
CA MET A 234 -7.88 13.85 -20.76
C MET A 234 -6.62 12.98 -20.62
N LEU A 235 -6.59 12.07 -19.64
CA LEU A 235 -5.44 11.20 -19.33
C LEU A 235 -5.75 9.70 -19.39
N ALA A 236 -7.02 9.29 -19.36
CA ALA A 236 -7.43 7.89 -19.40
C ALA A 236 -8.76 7.72 -20.17
N GLU A 237 -9.00 6.51 -20.73
CA GLU A 237 -10.34 6.13 -21.19
C GLU A 237 -11.32 6.28 -20.04
N GLY A 238 -12.39 7.07 -20.24
CA GLY A 238 -13.48 7.21 -19.28
C GLY A 238 -14.26 5.91 -19.10
N LEU A 239 -15.14 5.87 -18.11
CA LEU A 239 -16.10 4.78 -17.99
C LEU A 239 -17.02 4.75 -19.21
N PRO A 240 -17.45 3.55 -19.66
CA PRO A 240 -18.49 3.44 -20.69
C PRO A 240 -19.79 4.12 -20.25
N LYS A 241 -20.56 4.61 -21.21
CA LYS A 241 -21.85 5.28 -20.94
C LYS A 241 -22.86 4.31 -20.31
N ASP A 242 -22.84 3.06 -20.75
CA ASP A 242 -23.76 2.02 -20.29
C ASP A 242 -23.06 1.12 -19.28
N LEU A 243 -23.30 1.39 -18.00
CA LEU A 243 -22.82 0.55 -16.91
C LEU A 243 -23.80 -0.59 -16.62
N PRO A 244 -23.29 -1.79 -16.23
CA PRO A 244 -24.16 -2.84 -15.72
C PRO A 244 -24.98 -2.34 -14.53
N ALA A 245 -26.26 -2.70 -14.44
CA ALA A 245 -27.19 -2.23 -13.41
C ALA A 245 -26.73 -2.57 -11.97
N ASN A 246 -25.95 -3.65 -11.83
CA ASN A 246 -25.37 -4.11 -10.57
C ASN A 246 -23.97 -3.54 -10.28
N ALA A 247 -23.43 -2.65 -11.13
CA ALA A 247 -22.13 -2.00 -10.93
C ALA A 247 -22.30 -0.55 -10.50
N ARG A 248 -21.61 -0.17 -9.44
CA ARG A 248 -21.64 1.18 -8.88
C ARG A 248 -20.22 1.75 -8.72
N PHE A 249 -20.04 2.99 -9.17
CA PHE A 249 -18.82 3.79 -8.95
C PHE A 249 -19.20 4.97 -8.05
N THR A 250 -18.65 5.00 -6.85
CA THR A 250 -19.08 5.95 -5.80
C THR A 250 -18.40 7.32 -5.92
N GLY A 251 -17.30 7.42 -6.68
CA GLY A 251 -16.39 8.55 -6.59
C GLY A 251 -15.49 8.45 -5.35
N TYR A 252 -14.81 9.55 -5.03
CA TYR A 252 -13.95 9.62 -3.85
C TYR A 252 -14.75 9.51 -2.55
N VAL A 253 -14.28 8.69 -1.63
CA VAL A 253 -14.83 8.54 -0.28
C VAL A 253 -13.81 8.97 0.77
N GLN A 254 -14.27 9.65 1.82
CA GLN A 254 -13.38 10.12 2.90
C GLN A 254 -13.02 8.99 3.86
N ASP A 255 -14.00 8.19 4.27
CA ASP A 255 -13.79 7.07 5.17
C ASP A 255 -13.44 5.80 4.39
N ARG A 256 -12.13 5.56 4.22
CA ARG A 256 -11.64 4.34 3.56
C ARG A 256 -11.93 3.10 4.38
N ASN A 257 -11.89 3.18 5.72
CA ASN A 257 -12.21 2.04 6.56
C ASN A 257 -13.64 1.55 6.30
N ALA A 258 -14.60 2.46 6.26
CA ALA A 258 -15.99 2.13 5.93
C ALA A 258 -16.14 1.54 4.53
N ALA A 259 -15.37 2.05 3.54
CA ALA A 259 -15.39 1.52 2.18
C ALA A 259 -14.93 0.05 2.12
N PHE A 260 -13.83 -0.30 2.79
CA PHE A 260 -13.38 -1.70 2.86
C PHE A 260 -14.37 -2.57 3.62
N ASN A 261 -14.93 -2.10 4.73
CA ASN A 261 -15.89 -2.86 5.52
C ASN A 261 -17.21 -3.13 4.77
N ALA A 262 -17.61 -2.28 3.82
CA ALA A 262 -18.82 -2.47 3.02
C ALA A 262 -18.72 -3.64 2.01
N ILE A 263 -17.51 -4.13 1.73
CA ILE A 263 -17.20 -5.17 0.75
C ILE A 263 -17.22 -6.55 1.41
N ASP A 264 -17.65 -7.59 0.67
CA ASP A 264 -17.58 -9.00 1.10
C ASP A 264 -16.40 -9.74 0.46
N ILE A 265 -16.06 -9.42 -0.78
CA ILE A 265 -14.95 -10.00 -1.54
C ILE A 265 -14.21 -8.88 -2.23
N PHE A 266 -12.93 -8.76 -1.97
CA PHE A 266 -12.09 -7.73 -2.58
C PHE A 266 -11.47 -8.27 -3.87
N ILE A 267 -11.75 -7.60 -5.01
CA ILE A 267 -11.08 -7.91 -6.27
C ILE A 267 -10.13 -6.78 -6.66
N PHE A 268 -8.94 -7.15 -7.14
CA PHE A 268 -7.96 -6.18 -7.59
C PHE A 268 -7.33 -6.59 -8.93
N PRO A 269 -8.03 -6.31 -10.05
CA PRO A 269 -7.62 -6.75 -11.37
C PRO A 269 -6.58 -5.82 -12.02
N SER A 270 -5.75 -5.16 -11.22
CA SER A 270 -4.73 -4.20 -11.69
C SER A 270 -3.67 -4.89 -12.56
N TYR A 271 -3.29 -4.25 -13.65
CA TYR A 271 -2.29 -4.77 -14.59
C TYR A 271 -0.85 -4.46 -14.19
N GLU A 272 -0.63 -3.42 -13.38
CA GLU A 272 0.70 -3.00 -12.92
C GLU A 272 0.60 -2.31 -11.57
N GLU A 273 1.52 -2.63 -10.66
CA GLU A 273 1.63 -2.08 -9.31
C GLU A 273 3.10 -2.01 -8.85
N ASN A 274 3.38 -1.11 -7.92
CA ASN A 274 4.65 -1.11 -7.19
C ASN A 274 4.58 -1.95 -5.90
N GLN A 275 3.39 -2.08 -5.31
CA GLN A 275 3.07 -2.97 -4.19
C GLN A 275 1.56 -3.31 -4.14
N GLY A 276 0.68 -2.30 -4.27
CA GLY A 276 -0.76 -2.48 -4.11
C GLY A 276 -1.22 -2.32 -2.65
N MET A 277 -0.99 -1.15 -2.06
CA MET A 277 -1.34 -0.86 -0.66
C MET A 277 -2.79 -1.19 -0.29
N VAL A 278 -3.72 -1.02 -1.23
CA VAL A 278 -5.14 -1.35 -1.01
C VAL A 278 -5.38 -2.83 -0.70
N LEU A 279 -4.46 -3.72 -1.11
CA LEU A 279 -4.51 -5.14 -0.76
C LEU A 279 -4.17 -5.36 0.72
N LEU A 280 -3.21 -4.62 1.25
CA LEU A 280 -2.89 -4.64 2.68
C LEU A 280 -4.04 -4.05 3.51
N GLU A 281 -4.68 -3.00 3.01
CA GLU A 281 -5.85 -2.38 3.64
C GLU A 281 -7.06 -3.35 3.63
N ALA A 282 -7.34 -4.01 2.51
CA ALA A 282 -8.38 -5.03 2.42
C ALA A 282 -8.09 -6.25 3.33
N ALA A 283 -6.82 -6.65 3.40
CA ALA A 283 -6.37 -7.72 4.29
C ALA A 283 -6.53 -7.36 5.77
N ALA A 284 -6.31 -6.09 6.16
CA ALA A 284 -6.49 -5.63 7.54
C ALA A 284 -7.95 -5.70 8.01
N VAL A 285 -8.91 -5.57 7.11
CA VAL A 285 -10.34 -5.80 7.38
C VAL A 285 -10.68 -7.30 7.38
N GLY A 286 -9.80 -8.15 6.84
CA GLY A 286 -10.02 -9.59 6.73
C GLY A 286 -10.85 -10.00 5.51
N LEU A 287 -10.75 -9.26 4.40
CA LEU A 287 -11.45 -9.62 3.17
C LEU A 287 -10.73 -10.76 2.44
N PRO A 288 -11.45 -11.72 1.83
CA PRO A 288 -10.87 -12.63 0.86
C PRO A 288 -10.45 -11.83 -0.38
N LEU A 289 -9.21 -12.05 -0.83
CA LEU A 289 -8.57 -11.30 -1.92
C LEU A 289 -8.57 -12.11 -3.21
N ILE A 290 -8.99 -11.50 -4.33
CA ILE A 290 -8.79 -12.03 -5.68
C ILE A 290 -8.02 -10.99 -6.47
N VAL A 291 -6.84 -11.37 -6.95
CA VAL A 291 -5.90 -10.42 -7.57
C VAL A 291 -5.48 -10.89 -8.96
N ARG A 292 -5.04 -9.95 -9.81
CA ARG A 292 -4.38 -10.32 -11.04
C ARG A 292 -3.05 -11.00 -10.73
N ASP A 293 -2.75 -12.10 -11.44
CA ASP A 293 -1.45 -12.76 -11.33
C ASP A 293 -0.39 -11.92 -12.06
N ILE A 294 0.27 -11.05 -11.29
CA ILE A 294 1.36 -10.19 -11.76
C ILE A 294 2.60 -10.32 -10.86
N PRO A 295 3.81 -10.09 -11.39
CA PRO A 295 5.06 -10.40 -10.68
C PRO A 295 5.23 -9.72 -9.33
N VAL A 296 4.70 -8.51 -9.15
CA VAL A 296 4.82 -7.74 -7.89
C VAL A 296 4.22 -8.46 -6.69
N TYR A 297 3.25 -9.34 -6.92
CA TYR A 297 2.55 -10.06 -5.85
C TYR A 297 3.24 -11.38 -5.45
N ASN A 298 4.10 -11.95 -6.30
CA ASN A 298 4.68 -13.27 -6.07
C ASN A 298 5.40 -13.44 -4.72
N PRO A 299 6.13 -12.43 -4.20
CA PRO A 299 6.84 -12.58 -2.93
C PRO A 299 5.95 -12.63 -1.67
N TRP A 300 4.69 -12.18 -1.75
CA TRP A 300 3.88 -11.96 -0.55
C TRP A 300 2.40 -12.39 -0.66
N LEU A 301 1.90 -12.61 -1.88
CA LEU A 301 0.59 -13.21 -2.13
C LEU A 301 0.76 -14.64 -2.64
N VAL A 302 0.20 -15.59 -1.90
CA VAL A 302 0.28 -17.02 -2.20
C VAL A 302 -1.11 -17.52 -2.57
N ASP A 303 -1.25 -18.01 -3.81
CA ASP A 303 -2.51 -18.52 -4.33
C ASP A 303 -3.07 -19.67 -3.47
N GLY A 304 -4.36 -19.61 -3.18
CA GLY A 304 -5.07 -20.58 -2.33
C GLY A 304 -4.78 -20.47 -0.83
N GLN A 305 -3.90 -19.57 -0.38
CA GLN A 305 -3.57 -19.33 1.03
C GLN A 305 -4.09 -18.00 1.54
N ASN A 306 -3.58 -16.88 1.01
CA ASN A 306 -3.99 -15.53 1.40
C ASN A 306 -4.65 -14.72 0.28
N CYS A 307 -4.72 -15.28 -0.92
CA CYS A 307 -5.46 -14.74 -2.06
C CYS A 307 -5.82 -15.85 -3.05
N LEU A 308 -6.64 -15.53 -4.06
CA LEU A 308 -6.69 -16.26 -5.33
C LEU A 308 -6.11 -15.37 -6.43
N LYS A 309 -5.38 -16.00 -7.37
CA LYS A 309 -4.74 -15.33 -8.51
C LYS A 309 -5.46 -15.67 -9.81
N ALA A 310 -5.66 -14.66 -10.65
CA ALA A 310 -6.33 -14.81 -11.95
C ALA A 310 -5.63 -13.96 -13.03
N LYS A 311 -5.51 -14.47 -14.25
CA LYS A 311 -4.92 -13.79 -15.41
C LYS A 311 -5.98 -13.22 -16.35
N THR A 312 -7.08 -13.92 -16.53
CA THR A 312 -8.16 -13.59 -17.46
C THR A 312 -9.46 -13.26 -16.73
N ASP A 313 -10.43 -12.66 -17.43
CA ASP A 313 -11.73 -12.33 -16.85
C ASP A 313 -12.49 -13.61 -16.45
N GLU A 314 -12.35 -14.70 -17.21
CA GLU A 314 -12.92 -16.02 -16.90
C GLU A 314 -12.33 -16.64 -15.65
N GLU A 315 -11.00 -16.51 -15.48
CA GLU A 315 -10.34 -16.96 -14.24
C GLU A 315 -10.80 -16.14 -13.04
N PHE A 316 -10.95 -14.81 -13.17
CA PHE A 316 -11.51 -13.96 -12.11
C PHE A 316 -12.94 -14.40 -11.76
N LYS A 317 -13.78 -14.69 -12.75
CA LYS A 317 -15.12 -15.23 -12.53
C LYS A 317 -15.08 -16.55 -11.76
N THR A 318 -14.26 -17.50 -12.22
CA THR A 318 -14.07 -18.79 -11.55
C THR A 318 -13.60 -18.62 -10.10
N CYS A 319 -12.65 -17.74 -9.85
CA CYS A 319 -12.17 -17.42 -8.49
C CYS A 319 -13.28 -16.83 -7.61
N LEU A 320 -14.12 -15.93 -8.14
CA LEU A 320 -15.27 -15.37 -7.42
C LEU A 320 -16.27 -16.46 -7.06
N GLU A 321 -16.65 -17.29 -8.02
CA GLU A 321 -17.60 -18.39 -7.79
C GLU A 321 -17.07 -19.39 -6.75
N ARG A 322 -15.77 -19.70 -6.77
CA ARG A 322 -15.12 -20.55 -5.76
C ARG A 322 -15.20 -19.93 -4.38
N VAL A 323 -14.84 -18.65 -4.22
CA VAL A 323 -14.88 -17.97 -2.91
C VAL A 323 -16.30 -17.88 -2.36
N ILE A 324 -17.32 -17.73 -3.24
CA ILE A 324 -18.72 -17.62 -2.84
C ILE A 324 -19.27 -18.98 -2.41
N ASN A 325 -18.96 -20.05 -3.15
CA ASN A 325 -19.57 -21.37 -2.97
C ASN A 325 -18.78 -22.30 -2.04
N ASP A 326 -17.50 -22.02 -1.76
CA ASP A 326 -16.63 -22.81 -0.89
C ASP A 326 -16.31 -22.04 0.39
N ASN A 327 -17.07 -22.28 1.45
CA ASN A 327 -16.88 -21.63 2.74
C ASN A 327 -15.52 -21.98 3.39
N ILE A 328 -14.99 -23.19 3.15
CA ILE A 328 -13.68 -23.62 3.71
C ILE A 328 -12.56 -22.79 3.07
N LEU A 329 -12.58 -22.69 1.74
CA LEU A 329 -11.64 -21.84 1.00
C LEU A 329 -11.78 -20.38 1.45
N ARG A 330 -13.01 -19.85 1.52
CA ARG A 330 -13.27 -18.47 1.93
C ARG A 330 -12.68 -18.16 3.30
N GLN A 331 -12.90 -19.02 4.30
CA GLN A 331 -12.33 -18.84 5.64
C GLN A 331 -10.80 -18.91 5.65
N ARG A 332 -10.22 -19.83 4.88
CA ARG A 332 -8.76 -19.91 4.72
C ARG A 332 -8.19 -18.60 4.17
N LEU A 333 -8.79 -18.04 3.13
CA LEU A 333 -8.36 -16.77 2.53
C LEU A 333 -8.50 -15.60 3.52
N ILE A 334 -9.56 -15.56 4.32
CA ILE A 334 -9.78 -14.55 5.36
C ILE A 334 -8.66 -14.61 6.40
N GLU A 335 -8.36 -15.81 6.92
CA GLU A 335 -7.29 -15.96 7.93
C GLU A 335 -5.91 -15.65 7.33
N GLY A 336 -5.63 -16.08 6.10
CA GLY A 336 -4.41 -15.74 5.38
C GLY A 336 -4.28 -14.23 5.12
N SER A 337 -5.37 -13.54 4.82
CA SER A 337 -5.39 -12.07 4.70
C SER A 337 -5.08 -11.39 6.03
N LYS A 338 -5.69 -11.83 7.13
CA LYS A 338 -5.41 -11.27 8.46
C LYS A 338 -3.97 -11.48 8.90
N GLU A 339 -3.40 -12.65 8.60
CA GLU A 339 -1.98 -12.92 8.88
C GLU A 339 -1.07 -12.01 8.06
N LEU A 340 -1.36 -11.84 6.76
CA LEU A 340 -0.67 -10.91 5.89
C LEU A 340 -0.69 -9.48 6.48
N ALA A 341 -1.86 -9.00 6.89
CA ALA A 341 -1.99 -7.66 7.47
C ALA A 341 -1.19 -7.50 8.77
N ARG A 342 -1.15 -8.52 9.65
CA ARG A 342 -0.31 -8.49 10.86
C ARG A 342 1.18 -8.39 10.55
N ASN A 343 1.65 -9.14 9.54
CA ASN A 343 3.05 -9.13 9.12
C ASN A 343 3.45 -7.80 8.47
N GLU A 344 2.52 -7.16 7.79
CA GLU A 344 2.71 -5.89 7.07
C GLU A 344 2.23 -4.67 7.89
N ASP A 345 1.85 -4.85 9.16
CA ASP A 345 1.50 -3.71 10.03
C ASP A 345 2.74 -2.83 10.26
N ILE A 346 2.54 -1.50 10.21
CA ILE A 346 3.63 -0.54 10.42
C ILE A 346 4.35 -0.75 11.75
N LYS A 347 3.66 -1.23 12.79
CA LYS A 347 4.29 -1.53 14.09
C LYS A 347 5.29 -2.69 13.97
N THR A 348 4.95 -3.72 13.21
CA THR A 348 5.83 -4.87 12.91
C THR A 348 7.05 -4.42 12.09
N LEU A 349 6.83 -3.55 11.09
CA LEU A 349 7.88 -3.07 10.19
C LEU A 349 8.83 -2.05 10.84
N ASN A 350 8.40 -1.38 11.90
CA ASN A 350 9.12 -0.27 12.54
C ASN A 350 10.51 -0.65 13.05
N GLN A 351 10.71 -1.85 13.60
CA GLN A 351 12.03 -2.25 14.11
C GLN A 351 13.07 -2.36 12.99
N LYS A 352 12.66 -2.95 11.85
CA LYS A 352 13.52 -3.03 10.65
C LYS A 352 13.86 -1.64 10.13
N LEU A 353 12.87 -0.75 10.13
CA LEU A 353 13.04 0.63 9.68
C LEU A 353 14.02 1.40 10.57
N LEU A 354 13.87 1.32 11.89
CA LEU A 354 14.78 1.95 12.86
C LEU A 354 16.22 1.48 12.67
N GLY A 355 16.46 0.16 12.67
CA GLY A 355 17.81 -0.38 12.46
C GLY A 355 18.42 0.01 11.11
N THR A 356 17.60 0.31 10.11
CA THR A 356 18.07 0.81 8.81
C THR A 356 18.54 2.26 8.90
N TYR A 357 17.81 3.13 9.59
CA TYR A 357 18.23 4.52 9.83
C TYR A 357 19.51 4.59 10.64
N GLU A 358 19.62 3.79 11.72
CA GLU A 358 20.82 3.72 12.56
C GLU A 358 22.07 3.29 11.76
N LYS A 359 21.94 2.21 10.97
CA LYS A 359 23.02 1.73 10.09
C LYS A 359 23.43 2.76 9.04
N LEU A 360 22.48 3.55 8.53
CA LEU A 360 22.78 4.58 7.54
C LEU A 360 23.56 5.74 8.14
N LEU A 361 23.27 6.16 9.37
CA LEU A 361 24.00 7.22 10.06
C LEU A 361 25.35 6.77 10.59
N ALA A 362 25.54 5.47 10.86
CA ALA A 362 26.82 4.92 11.30
C ALA A 362 27.88 4.79 10.19
N LYS A 363 27.46 4.89 8.92
CA LYS A 363 28.33 4.92 7.73
C LYS A 363 28.74 6.34 7.38
#